data_9626bd0a6e03169fd4293747cbe0714b
#
_entry.id   9626bd0a6e03169fd4293747cbe0714b
#
_cell.length_a   1.000
_cell.length_b   1.000
_cell.length_c   1.000
_cell.angle_alpha   90.00
_cell.angle_beta   90.00
_cell.angle_gamma   90.00
#
_symmetry.space_group_name_H-M   'P 1'
#
loop_
_entity.id
_entity.type
_entity.pdbx_description
1 polymer ?
#
loop_
_entity_poly.entity_id
_entity_poly.type
_entity_poly.pdbx_seq_one_letter_code
_entity_poly.pdbx_strand_id
1 'polypeptide(L)'
;MYTTSHILSHSPVATVTALAEQVLQHYPADAVTIISGPRVAMVQLRMQESVANSVFNAGEILVTETRLELNGTFGFGMIIGNDPTFATALAVIDAALRLPGDPHTDLHNVIAELGAQLNTAHQRQFAAANSTKVEFDVF
;
A
#
# COMPACT_ATOMS: atom_id res chain seq x y z
N MET A 1 9.91 -5.48 9.76
CA MET A 1 10.13 -4.99 8.39
C MET A 1 8.80 -4.95 7.66
N TYR A 2 8.56 -3.92 6.89
CA TYR A 2 7.31 -3.73 6.16
C TYR A 2 7.43 -4.24 4.73
N THR A 3 6.34 -4.76 4.17
CA THR A 3 6.27 -5.07 2.75
C THR A 3 6.22 -3.77 1.94
N THR A 4 6.57 -3.85 0.65
CA THR A 4 6.49 -2.71 -0.27
C THR A 4 5.08 -2.12 -0.29
N SER A 5 4.07 -2.96 -0.38
CA SER A 5 2.67 -2.51 -0.39
C SER A 5 2.29 -1.78 0.89
N HIS A 6 2.74 -2.28 2.03
CA HIS A 6 2.48 -1.63 3.32
C HIS A 6 3.14 -0.26 3.39
N ILE A 7 4.41 -0.17 2.99
CA ILE A 7 5.16 1.09 3.01
C ILE A 7 4.46 2.14 2.14
N LEU A 8 4.14 1.79 0.90
CA LEU A 8 3.54 2.73 -0.05
C LEU A 8 2.14 3.15 0.37
N SER A 9 1.32 2.23 0.87
CA SER A 9 -0.04 2.55 1.29
C SER A 9 -0.11 3.44 2.53
N HIS A 10 0.95 3.48 3.33
CA HIS A 10 1.06 4.33 4.52
C HIS A 10 1.95 5.56 4.31
N SER A 11 2.46 5.76 3.11
CA SER A 11 3.25 6.95 2.74
C SER A 11 2.33 8.08 2.29
N PRO A 12 2.81 9.34 2.30
CA PRO A 12 1.99 10.46 1.83
C PRO A 12 1.53 10.27 0.39
N VAL A 13 0.26 10.53 0.12
CA VAL A 13 -0.36 10.36 -1.20
C VAL A 13 0.39 11.15 -2.27
N ALA A 14 0.77 12.38 -1.97
CA ALA A 14 1.50 13.24 -2.90
C ALA A 14 2.84 12.63 -3.31
N THR A 15 3.56 12.03 -2.35
CA THR A 15 4.85 11.37 -2.61
C THR A 15 4.67 10.17 -3.53
N VAL A 16 3.71 9.31 -3.23
CA VAL A 16 3.46 8.09 -4.02
C VAL A 16 2.96 8.45 -5.42
N THR A 17 2.08 9.42 -5.53
CA THR A 17 1.57 9.90 -6.83
C THR A 17 2.71 10.47 -7.68
N ALA A 18 3.60 11.24 -7.09
CA ALA A 18 4.77 11.79 -7.80
C ALA A 18 5.71 10.69 -8.29
N LEU A 19 5.92 9.65 -7.49
CA LEU A 19 6.72 8.48 -7.91
C LEU A 19 6.10 7.78 -9.11
N ALA A 20 4.79 7.58 -9.08
CA ALA A 20 4.07 6.95 -10.20
C ALA A 20 4.17 7.81 -11.47
N GLU A 21 4.03 9.12 -11.35
CA GLU A 21 4.19 10.04 -12.48
C GLU A 21 5.60 9.99 -13.06
N GLN A 22 6.63 9.93 -12.22
CA GLN A 22 8.02 9.80 -12.67
C GLN A 22 8.24 8.51 -13.45
N VAL A 23 7.64 7.41 -13.00
CA VAL A 23 7.69 6.13 -13.72
C VAL A 23 7.04 6.29 -15.09
N LEU A 24 5.85 6.86 -15.14
CA LEU A 24 5.09 6.98 -16.39
C LEU A 24 5.76 7.89 -17.41
N GLN A 25 6.60 8.83 -17.00
CA GLN A 25 7.35 9.69 -17.92
C GLN A 25 8.31 8.91 -18.82
N HIS A 26 8.72 7.70 -18.42
CA HIS A 26 9.60 6.85 -19.20
C HIS A 26 8.88 6.05 -20.30
N TYR A 27 7.56 6.14 -20.36
CA TYR A 27 6.74 5.32 -21.25
C TYR A 27 5.77 6.17 -22.04
N PRO A 28 5.39 5.73 -23.27
CA PRO A 28 4.31 6.39 -23.99
C PRO A 28 2.97 6.12 -23.31
N ALA A 29 1.96 6.96 -23.62
CA ALA A 29 0.65 6.88 -22.99
C ALA A 29 -0.04 5.52 -23.19
N ASP A 30 0.23 4.84 -24.31
CA ASP A 30 -0.35 3.54 -24.63
C ASP A 30 0.35 2.36 -23.94
N ALA A 31 1.43 2.60 -23.19
CA ALA A 31 2.09 1.56 -22.42
C ALA A 31 1.24 1.07 -21.23
N VAL A 32 0.32 1.89 -20.74
CA VAL A 32 -0.57 1.53 -19.64
C VAL A 32 -1.90 1.05 -20.19
N THR A 33 -2.30 -0.14 -19.79
CA THR A 33 -3.63 -0.70 -20.10
C THR A 33 -4.36 -0.95 -18.80
N ILE A 34 -5.50 -0.31 -18.61
CA ILE A 34 -6.33 -0.53 -17.42
C ILE A 34 -7.12 -1.83 -17.63
N ILE A 35 -6.95 -2.79 -16.73
CA ILE A 35 -7.69 -4.05 -16.74
C ILE A 35 -9.02 -3.87 -16.03
N SER A 36 -8.98 -3.31 -14.82
CA SER A 36 -10.19 -2.96 -14.08
C SER A 36 -9.92 -1.82 -13.10
N GLY A 37 -10.94 -1.02 -12.87
CA GLY A 37 -10.90 0.08 -11.93
C GLY A 37 -10.31 1.37 -12.52
N PRO A 38 -9.98 2.35 -11.65
CA PRO A 38 -10.15 2.28 -10.19
C PRO A 38 -11.62 2.12 -9.80
N ARG A 39 -11.87 1.24 -8.83
CA ARG A 39 -13.23 0.98 -8.35
C ARG A 39 -13.27 0.81 -6.85
N VAL A 40 -14.37 1.22 -6.22
CA VAL A 40 -14.62 0.97 -4.81
C VAL A 40 -15.24 -0.42 -4.67
N ALA A 41 -14.70 -1.20 -3.77
CA ALA A 41 -15.17 -2.55 -3.46
C ALA A 41 -15.27 -2.73 -1.95
N MET A 42 -16.05 -3.71 -1.54
CA MET A 42 -16.21 -4.04 -0.14
C MET A 42 -15.48 -5.33 0.16
N VAL A 43 -14.63 -5.31 1.19
CA VAL A 43 -13.89 -6.48 1.65
C VAL A 43 -14.42 -6.89 3.01
N GLN A 44 -14.78 -8.17 3.16
CA GLN A 44 -15.24 -8.71 4.42
C GLN A 44 -14.03 -8.97 5.33
N LEU A 45 -14.12 -8.47 6.57
CA LEU A 45 -13.13 -8.75 7.59
C LEU A 45 -13.57 -10.00 8.35
N ARG A 46 -12.78 -11.07 8.21
CA ARG A 46 -13.01 -12.31 8.93
C ARG A 46 -12.06 -12.40 10.11
N MET A 47 -12.61 -12.77 11.25
CA MET A 47 -11.81 -12.96 12.46
C MET A 47 -12.06 -14.36 13.01
N GLN A 48 -11.01 -14.93 13.60
CA GLN A 48 -11.07 -16.24 14.24
C GLN A 48 -11.12 -16.05 15.75
N GLU A 49 -12.15 -16.61 16.36
CA GLU A 49 -12.32 -16.57 17.80
C GLU A 49 -11.43 -17.63 18.43
N SER A 50 -10.66 -17.24 19.46
CA SER A 50 -9.59 -18.06 20.01
C SER A 50 -10.08 -19.21 20.91
N VAL A 51 -11.26 -19.11 21.49
CA VAL A 51 -11.77 -20.10 22.43
C VAL A 51 -12.38 -21.29 21.66
N ALA A 52 -13.33 -21.04 20.77
CA ALA A 52 -14.01 -22.08 19.99
C ALA A 52 -13.39 -22.31 18.61
N ASN A 53 -12.39 -21.54 18.24
CA ASN A 53 -11.70 -21.60 16.96
C ASN A 53 -12.65 -21.43 15.76
N SER A 54 -13.76 -20.72 15.96
CA SER A 54 -14.73 -20.44 14.92
C SER A 54 -14.39 -19.15 14.19
N VAL A 55 -14.72 -19.10 12.89
CA VAL A 55 -14.52 -17.93 12.03
C VAL A 55 -15.84 -17.17 11.93
N PHE A 56 -15.77 -15.85 12.10
CA PHE A 56 -16.94 -15.00 11.97
C PHE A 56 -16.62 -13.70 11.21
N ASN A 57 -17.64 -13.06 10.64
CA ASN A 57 -17.53 -11.76 10.00
C ASN A 57 -17.52 -10.67 11.06
N ALA A 58 -16.41 -9.95 11.17
CA ALA A 58 -16.28 -8.82 12.10
C ALA A 58 -16.76 -7.50 11.47
N GLY A 59 -16.99 -7.47 10.14
CA GLY A 59 -17.45 -6.27 9.44
C GLY A 59 -16.99 -6.22 8.01
N GLU A 60 -17.23 -5.07 7.40
CA GLU A 60 -16.87 -4.80 6.01
C GLU A 60 -16.01 -3.54 5.94
N ILE A 61 -15.03 -3.54 5.05
CA ILE A 61 -14.13 -2.41 4.82
C ILE A 61 -14.24 -2.00 3.38
N LEU A 62 -14.44 -0.70 3.14
CA LEU A 62 -14.38 -0.14 1.79
C LEU A 62 -12.93 0.02 1.37
N VAL A 63 -12.63 -0.44 0.16
CA VAL A 63 -11.31 -0.30 -0.47
C VAL A 63 -11.48 0.26 -1.87
N THR A 64 -10.43 0.89 -2.38
CA THR A 64 -10.33 1.26 -3.79
C THR A 64 -9.24 0.40 -4.40
N GLU A 65 -9.54 -0.25 -5.53
CA GLU A 65 -8.57 -1.10 -6.21
C GLU A 65 -8.45 -0.78 -7.68
N THR A 66 -7.26 -0.96 -8.22
CA THR A 66 -6.94 -0.79 -9.64
C THR A 66 -6.09 -1.96 -10.09
N ARG A 67 -6.43 -2.52 -11.24
CA ARG A 67 -5.64 -3.53 -11.95
C ARG A 67 -5.26 -2.99 -13.30
N LEU A 68 -3.98 -3.01 -13.62
CA LEU A 68 -3.48 -2.52 -14.90
C LEU A 68 -2.27 -3.34 -15.38
N GLU A 69 -1.85 -3.05 -16.60
CA GLU A 69 -0.57 -3.53 -17.13
C GLU A 69 0.26 -2.32 -17.56
N LEU A 70 1.55 -2.38 -17.26
CA LEU A 70 2.54 -1.44 -17.75
C LEU A 70 3.50 -2.22 -18.65
N ASN A 71 3.49 -1.91 -19.95
CA ASN A 71 4.29 -2.64 -20.94
C ASN A 71 4.07 -4.16 -20.87
N GLY A 72 2.81 -4.57 -20.65
CA GLY A 72 2.43 -5.98 -20.58
C GLY A 72 2.65 -6.63 -19.21
N THR A 73 3.18 -5.91 -18.23
CA THR A 73 3.41 -6.42 -16.88
C THR A 73 2.30 -5.98 -15.95
N PHE A 74 1.69 -6.95 -15.27
CA PHE A 74 0.57 -6.72 -14.37
C PHE A 74 0.99 -5.92 -13.13
N GLY A 75 0.12 -5.00 -12.72
CA GLY A 75 0.24 -4.26 -11.48
C GLY A 75 -1.10 -4.15 -10.78
N PHE A 76 -1.08 -4.26 -9.47
CA PHE A 76 -2.26 -4.18 -8.61
C PHE A 76 -2.03 -3.13 -7.52
N GLY A 77 -3.04 -2.28 -7.30
CA GLY A 77 -3.03 -1.31 -6.22
C GLY A 77 -4.33 -1.34 -5.45
N MET A 78 -4.25 -1.30 -4.12
CA MET A 78 -5.41 -1.28 -3.25
C MET A 78 -5.13 -0.36 -2.07
N ILE A 79 -6.12 0.43 -1.70
CA ILE A 79 -6.06 1.33 -0.55
C ILE A 79 -7.39 1.28 0.20
N ILE A 80 -7.34 1.40 1.51
CA ILE A 80 -8.55 1.50 2.34
C ILE A 80 -9.17 2.87 2.10
N GLY A 81 -10.49 2.89 1.90
CA GLY A 81 -11.25 4.11 1.63
C GLY A 81 -11.48 4.32 0.14
N ASN A 82 -11.83 5.55 -0.22
CA ASN A 82 -12.14 5.95 -1.58
C ASN A 82 -11.08 6.94 -2.07
N ASP A 83 -10.06 6.42 -2.74
CA ASP A 83 -8.99 7.24 -3.31
C ASP A 83 -8.51 6.62 -4.63
N PRO A 84 -9.20 6.91 -5.74
CA PRO A 84 -8.85 6.35 -7.05
C PRO A 84 -7.44 6.68 -7.51
N THR A 85 -7.01 7.91 -7.28
CA THR A 85 -5.67 8.38 -7.69
C THR A 85 -4.58 7.61 -6.97
N PHE A 86 -4.74 7.41 -5.67
CA PHE A 86 -3.75 6.67 -4.86
C PHE A 86 -3.70 5.20 -5.28
N ALA A 87 -4.86 4.56 -5.44
CA ALA A 87 -4.92 3.15 -5.86
C ALA A 87 -4.25 2.93 -7.21
N THR A 88 -4.49 3.84 -8.16
CA THR A 88 -3.87 3.78 -9.49
C THR A 88 -2.36 4.00 -9.41
N ALA A 89 -1.90 4.95 -8.61
CA ALA A 89 -0.48 5.18 -8.40
C ALA A 89 0.22 3.94 -7.82
N LEU A 90 -0.40 3.29 -6.86
CA LEU A 90 0.12 2.04 -6.28
C LEU A 90 0.22 0.93 -7.33
N ALA A 91 -0.78 0.81 -8.20
CA ALA A 91 -0.79 -0.18 -9.28
C ALA A 91 0.34 0.07 -10.29
N VAL A 92 0.59 1.33 -10.65
CA VAL A 92 1.69 1.71 -11.54
C VAL A 92 3.03 1.34 -10.95
N ILE A 93 3.26 1.66 -9.68
CA ILE A 93 4.51 1.35 -9.00
C ILE A 93 4.70 -0.16 -8.88
N ASP A 94 3.65 -0.89 -8.54
CA ASP A 94 3.69 -2.35 -8.44
C ASP A 94 4.10 -2.98 -9.79
N ALA A 95 3.50 -2.53 -10.89
CA ALA A 95 3.86 -3.00 -12.23
C ALA A 95 5.31 -2.65 -12.58
N ALA A 96 5.75 -1.43 -12.25
CA ALA A 96 7.11 -0.98 -12.50
C ALA A 96 8.15 -1.85 -11.80
N LEU A 97 7.88 -2.25 -10.57
CA LEU A 97 8.77 -3.11 -9.79
C LEU A 97 8.81 -4.55 -10.31
N ARG A 98 7.77 -4.98 -11.02
CA ARG A 98 7.67 -6.33 -11.59
C ARG A 98 8.20 -6.42 -13.03
N LEU A 99 8.54 -5.30 -13.65
CA LEU A 99 9.04 -5.31 -15.03
C LEU A 99 10.31 -6.15 -15.17
N PRO A 100 10.44 -6.94 -16.24
CA PRO A 100 11.64 -7.73 -16.47
C PRO A 100 12.89 -6.85 -16.57
N GLY A 101 13.99 -7.29 -15.98
CA GLY A 101 15.25 -6.56 -15.99
C GLY A 101 15.35 -5.44 -14.97
N ASP A 102 14.32 -5.25 -14.16
CA ASP A 102 14.30 -4.25 -13.06
C ASP A 102 14.78 -2.86 -13.51
N PRO A 103 14.08 -2.23 -14.49
CA PRO A 103 14.56 -0.97 -15.08
C PRO A 103 14.43 0.24 -14.14
N HIS A 104 13.71 0.10 -13.02
CA HIS A 104 13.47 1.16 -12.04
C HIS A 104 14.16 0.86 -10.71
N THR A 105 15.47 0.64 -10.77
CA THR A 105 16.26 0.27 -9.57
C THR A 105 16.25 1.34 -8.51
N ASP A 106 16.15 2.61 -8.90
CA ASP A 106 16.05 3.74 -7.98
C ASP A 106 14.77 3.73 -7.14
N LEU A 107 13.69 3.11 -7.63
CA LEU A 107 12.47 2.93 -6.83
C LEU A 107 12.71 2.14 -5.55
N HIS A 108 13.55 1.12 -5.62
CA HIS A 108 13.87 0.31 -4.45
C HIS A 108 14.50 1.14 -3.34
N ASN A 109 15.39 2.08 -3.70
CA ASN A 109 16.03 2.96 -2.74
C ASN A 109 15.05 3.95 -2.11
N VAL A 110 14.17 4.52 -2.92
CA VAL A 110 13.14 5.45 -2.44
C VAL A 110 12.17 4.74 -1.49
N ILE A 111 11.73 3.55 -1.84
CA ILE A 111 10.82 2.75 -1.03
C ILE A 111 11.50 2.35 0.30
N ALA A 112 12.78 1.98 0.27
CA ALA A 112 13.52 1.67 1.48
C ALA A 112 13.61 2.88 2.41
N GLU A 113 13.82 4.06 1.87
CA GLU A 113 13.84 5.32 2.65
C GLU A 113 12.47 5.62 3.25
N LEU A 114 11.40 5.47 2.48
CA LEU A 114 10.03 5.63 2.99
C LEU A 114 9.73 4.63 4.10
N GLY A 115 10.20 3.40 3.96
CA GLY A 115 10.06 2.37 4.98
C GLY A 115 10.80 2.74 6.27
N ALA A 116 11.98 3.32 6.16
CA ALA A 116 12.75 3.78 7.31
C ALA A 116 12.03 4.93 8.03
N GLN A 117 11.45 5.86 7.28
CA GLN A 117 10.67 6.97 7.85
C GLN A 117 9.43 6.45 8.56
N LEU A 118 8.72 5.49 7.96
CA LEU A 118 7.54 4.87 8.54
C LEU A 118 7.89 4.13 9.84
N ASN A 119 8.99 3.39 9.85
CA ASN A 119 9.46 2.66 11.02
C ASN A 119 9.80 3.63 12.16
N THR A 120 10.46 4.74 11.86
CA THR A 120 10.78 5.77 12.86
C THR A 120 9.52 6.37 13.46
N ALA A 121 8.53 6.71 12.64
CA ALA A 121 7.25 7.24 13.10
C ALA A 121 6.52 6.21 13.96
N HIS A 122 6.53 4.94 13.57
CA HIS A 122 5.91 3.86 14.32
C HIS A 122 6.58 3.65 15.69
N GLN A 123 7.91 3.71 15.73
CA GLN A 123 8.65 3.61 16.99
C GLN A 123 8.33 4.75 17.95
N ARG A 124 8.16 5.96 17.45
CA ARG A 124 7.75 7.11 18.26
C ARG A 124 6.36 6.90 18.88
N GLN A 125 5.42 6.42 18.08
CA GLN A 125 4.07 6.11 18.56
C GLN A 125 4.09 5.00 19.62
N PHE A 126 4.89 3.97 19.38
CA PHE A 126 5.03 2.86 20.33
C PHE A 126 5.64 3.32 21.65
N ALA A 127 6.67 4.16 21.61
CA ALA A 127 7.28 4.71 22.82
C ALA A 127 6.29 5.56 23.62
N ALA A 128 5.49 6.39 22.96
CA ALA A 128 4.44 7.18 23.61
C ALA A 128 3.36 6.28 24.23
N ALA A 129 2.92 5.25 23.52
CA ALA A 129 1.93 4.29 24.01
C ALA A 129 2.47 3.51 25.22
N ASN A 130 3.73 3.08 25.18
CA ASN A 130 4.39 2.39 26.30
C ASN A 130 4.47 3.28 27.54
N SER A 131 4.79 4.55 27.37
CA SER A 131 4.86 5.52 28.44
C SER A 131 3.51 5.65 29.15
N THR A 132 2.42 5.70 28.38
CA THR A 132 1.05 5.74 28.91
C THR A 132 0.67 4.41 29.56
N LYS A 133 1.06 3.29 28.97
CA LYS A 133 0.73 1.95 29.45
C LYS A 133 1.36 1.66 30.81
N VAL A 134 2.55 2.16 31.08
CA VAL A 134 3.22 1.96 32.37
C VAL A 134 2.37 2.52 33.52
N GLU A 135 1.63 3.61 33.32
CA GLU A 135 0.74 4.17 34.33
C GLU A 135 -0.43 3.23 34.64
N PHE A 136 -0.93 2.49 33.62
CA PHE A 136 -2.02 1.53 33.84
C PHE A 136 -1.53 0.24 34.51
N ASP A 137 -0.32 -0.18 34.24
CA ASP A 137 0.25 -1.42 34.80
C ASP A 137 0.54 -1.33 36.30
N VAL A 138 0.46 -0.15 36.88
CA VAL A 138 0.61 0.07 38.33
C VAL A 138 -0.63 -0.43 39.13
N PHE A 139 -1.73 -0.62 38.45
CA PHE A 139 -2.94 -1.18 39.08
C PHE A 139 -2.87 -2.70 39.18
#